data_5bcd0942cc24e19004c1832392b971e7
#
_entry.id   5bcd0942cc24e19004c1832392b971e7
#
_cell.length_a   1.000
_cell.length_b   1.000
_cell.length_c   1.000
_cell.angle_alpha   90.00
_cell.angle_beta   90.00
_cell.angle_gamma   90.00
#
_symmetry.space_group_name_H-M   'P 1'
#
loop_
_entity.id
_entity.type
_entity.pdbx_description
1 polymer ?
#
loop_
_entity_poly.entity_id
_entity_poly.type
_entity_poly.pdbx_seq_one_letter_code
_entity_poly.pdbx_strand_id
1 'polypeptide(L)'
;MNRTASWAALAALAAGLVTVSAVQAQAVGQVEFARGVGYAQTPGQGARILGKGLELREGDTLSTAEGASAVIRMQDGTRMTLRPGTDMVVQRFQYREGATNNSMVMQLFSGGLRAITGLISKGSPDAAQLQTRTATIGIRGTDFDARLCQNDCAAESSRVTESARPNAVQASAKLVSTQGEINAVDTNGTRRRLVDGGAIYPGETVETGPAARGVLAFRDDSRLTLGATTRFKVDTFVFDDKNPGEGKFLVSLLRGSMRALTGLIGKANNRNVGFTTATATVGIRGTGLDMQCDEACSFFTWLGTIEVTPSNPGQGGGLSALQVLSAGQGLFVSPTGIRALPAPPPEMNNLPRPDDVPVDTKQLFSATNMPQDQEGLYVFVRDGHIQVTTASEVLHLGKGEAGFANPTGQTLRPLQIPLFLDFDRTPRPDSTNPMLQTMLNETVNRPANQCR
;
A
#
# COMPACT_ATOMS: atom_id res chain seq x y z
N MET A 1 37.37 92.60 -15.03
CA MET A 1 36.00 92.17 -15.41
C MET A 1 36.07 90.69 -15.64
N ASN A 2 35.80 89.87 -14.65
CA ASN A 2 35.40 88.47 -14.87
C ASN A 2 35.00 87.84 -13.52
N ARG A 3 33.76 87.43 -13.44
CA ARG A 3 33.11 86.79 -12.27
C ARG A 3 33.35 85.31 -12.37
N THR A 4 33.93 84.73 -11.34
CA THR A 4 34.02 83.28 -11.12
C THR A 4 32.81 82.81 -10.28
N ALA A 5 31.98 81.92 -10.78
CA ALA A 5 30.93 81.31 -10.05
C ALA A 5 31.39 79.93 -9.51
N SER A 6 31.33 79.76 -8.19
CA SER A 6 31.64 78.51 -7.50
C SER A 6 30.37 77.64 -7.46
N TRP A 7 30.46 76.39 -7.87
CA TRP A 7 29.43 75.38 -7.73
C TRP A 7 29.82 74.45 -6.58
N ALA A 8 29.11 74.54 -5.50
CA ALA A 8 29.21 73.55 -4.42
C ALA A 8 28.33 72.33 -4.73
N ALA A 9 28.95 71.18 -4.86
CA ALA A 9 28.24 69.90 -5.04
C ALA A 9 27.84 69.34 -3.66
N LEU A 10 26.55 69.24 -3.37
CA LEU A 10 26.01 68.50 -2.25
C LEU A 10 25.94 66.97 -2.63
N ALA A 11 26.78 66.17 -1.98
CA ALA A 11 26.70 64.73 -2.03
C ALA A 11 25.68 64.25 -0.97
N ALA A 12 24.48 63.80 -1.41
CA ALA A 12 23.51 63.17 -0.55
C ALA A 12 23.84 61.67 -0.43
N LEU A 13 24.32 61.22 0.73
CA LEU A 13 24.46 59.82 1.09
C LEU A 13 23.07 59.24 1.35
N ALA A 14 22.50 58.49 0.38
CA ALA A 14 21.33 57.65 0.59
C ALA A 14 21.77 56.37 1.30
N ALA A 15 21.59 56.30 2.62
CA ALA A 15 21.71 55.05 3.38
C ALA A 15 20.54 54.15 3.06
N GLY A 16 20.72 53.17 2.15
CA GLY A 16 19.74 52.14 1.85
C GLY A 16 19.60 51.19 3.05
N LEU A 17 18.51 51.31 3.80
CA LEU A 17 18.08 50.26 4.74
C LEU A 17 17.73 49.01 3.93
N VAL A 18 18.64 48.06 3.89
CA VAL A 18 18.32 46.67 3.46
C VAL A 18 17.48 46.03 4.56
N THR A 19 16.16 46.10 4.41
CA THR A 19 15.27 45.31 5.22
C THR A 19 15.45 43.85 4.83
N VAL A 20 16.22 43.12 5.62
CA VAL A 20 16.25 41.64 5.56
C VAL A 20 14.85 41.17 5.98
N SER A 21 13.97 40.95 5.02
CA SER A 21 12.71 40.23 5.26
C SER A 21 13.08 38.86 5.76
N ALA A 22 12.89 38.59 7.05
CA ALA A 22 12.95 37.24 7.59
C ALA A 22 11.90 36.42 6.83
N VAL A 23 12.37 35.51 5.96
CA VAL A 23 11.51 34.52 5.33
C VAL A 23 10.96 33.69 6.47
N GLN A 24 9.73 33.98 6.87
CA GLN A 24 9.01 33.20 7.86
C GLN A 24 8.78 31.84 7.23
N ALA A 25 9.45 30.80 7.76
CA ALA A 25 9.26 29.42 7.30
C ALA A 25 7.77 29.08 7.41
N GLN A 26 7.17 28.73 6.27
CA GLN A 26 5.75 28.41 6.19
C GLN A 26 5.44 27.20 7.08
N ALA A 27 4.35 27.28 7.88
CA ALA A 27 3.87 26.14 8.65
C ALA A 27 3.54 25.02 7.68
N VAL A 28 3.96 23.79 7.99
CA VAL A 28 3.66 22.57 7.19
C VAL A 28 2.66 21.66 7.87
N GLY A 29 2.36 21.93 9.14
CA GLY A 29 1.43 21.19 9.95
C GLY A 29 1.24 21.82 11.31
N GLN A 30 0.47 21.17 12.17
CA GLN A 30 0.25 21.60 13.56
C GLN A 30 0.09 20.41 14.49
N VAL A 31 0.35 20.62 15.78
CA VAL A 31 0.06 19.65 16.85
C VAL A 31 -1.42 19.73 17.19
N GLU A 32 -2.14 18.61 17.07
CA GLU A 32 -3.57 18.51 17.44
C GLU A 32 -3.73 18.12 18.92
N PHE A 33 -2.80 17.28 19.42
CA PHE A 33 -2.80 16.79 20.80
C PHE A 33 -1.37 16.49 21.24
N ALA A 34 -1.07 16.71 22.52
CA ALA A 34 0.17 16.25 23.15
C ALA A 34 -0.10 15.83 24.58
N ARG A 35 0.58 14.77 25.02
CA ARG A 35 0.60 14.26 26.39
C ARG A 35 2.04 14.03 26.81
N GLY A 36 2.40 14.47 28.01
CA GLY A 36 3.78 14.39 28.50
C GLY A 36 4.67 15.47 27.90
N VAL A 37 5.97 15.25 27.98
CA VAL A 37 6.99 16.22 27.54
C VAL A 37 7.46 15.91 26.12
N GLY A 38 7.44 16.90 25.26
CA GLY A 38 7.98 16.81 23.91
C GLY A 38 8.37 18.17 23.39
N TYR A 39 9.21 18.19 22.38
CA TYR A 39 9.77 19.42 21.79
C TYR A 39 9.76 19.36 20.27
N ALA A 40 9.61 20.52 19.65
CA ALA A 40 9.90 20.77 18.24
C ALA A 40 11.06 21.75 18.17
N GLN A 41 12.09 21.43 17.39
CA GLN A 41 13.27 22.28 17.25
C GLN A 41 13.63 22.46 15.77
N THR A 42 13.53 23.70 15.30
CA THR A 42 14.08 24.09 13.99
C THR A 42 15.59 24.32 14.11
N PRO A 43 16.43 23.90 13.15
CA PRO A 43 17.86 24.15 13.18
C PRO A 43 18.18 25.65 13.40
N GLY A 44 19.06 25.93 14.36
CA GLY A 44 19.44 27.30 14.71
C GLY A 44 18.43 28.09 15.55
N GLN A 45 17.32 27.48 15.96
CA GLN A 45 16.31 28.11 16.82
C GLN A 45 16.18 27.37 18.15
N GLY A 46 15.60 28.04 19.16
CA GLY A 46 15.30 27.41 20.44
C GLY A 46 14.23 26.33 20.32
N ALA A 47 14.31 25.34 21.22
CA ALA A 47 13.28 24.29 21.31
C ALA A 47 11.93 24.89 21.72
N ARG A 48 10.84 24.41 21.09
CA ARG A 48 9.46 24.79 21.34
C ARG A 48 8.71 23.57 21.92
N ILE A 49 7.93 23.76 22.97
CA ILE A 49 7.20 22.66 23.58
C ILE A 49 6.11 22.15 22.63
N LEU A 50 6.04 20.83 22.45
CA LEU A 50 4.94 20.19 21.71
C LEU A 50 3.64 20.35 22.50
N GLY A 51 2.83 21.32 22.12
CA GLY A 51 1.54 21.62 22.70
C GLY A 51 0.48 21.81 21.61
N LYS A 52 -0.80 21.60 21.94
CA LYS A 52 -1.90 21.80 21.00
C LYS A 52 -1.83 23.18 20.33
N GLY A 53 -1.92 23.22 19.01
CA GLY A 53 -1.86 24.43 18.20
C GLY A 53 -0.44 24.86 17.81
N LEU A 54 0.62 24.20 18.29
CA LEU A 54 1.97 24.50 17.84
C LEU A 54 2.09 24.23 16.33
N GLU A 55 2.52 25.23 15.60
CA GLU A 55 2.85 25.11 14.18
C GLU A 55 4.18 24.39 13.97
N LEU A 56 4.17 23.44 13.04
CA LEU A 56 5.35 22.67 12.61
C LEU A 56 5.91 23.25 11.32
N ARG A 57 7.22 23.16 11.16
CA ARG A 57 7.96 23.70 10.02
C ARG A 57 8.79 22.60 9.36
N GLU A 58 9.08 22.75 8.09
CA GLU A 58 10.11 21.96 7.42
C GLU A 58 11.45 22.15 8.15
N GLY A 59 12.16 21.06 8.38
CA GLY A 59 13.39 21.01 9.16
C GLY A 59 13.19 20.84 10.68
N ASP A 60 11.96 20.85 11.20
CA ASP A 60 11.72 20.60 12.62
C ASP A 60 12.10 19.17 13.01
N THR A 61 12.90 19.05 14.06
CA THR A 61 13.08 17.82 14.82
C THR A 61 12.00 17.75 15.88
N LEU A 62 11.21 16.68 15.87
CA LEU A 62 10.13 16.42 16.82
C LEU A 62 10.58 15.33 17.77
N SER A 63 10.64 15.62 19.07
CA SER A 63 11.10 14.70 20.10
C SER A 63 10.00 14.50 21.15
N THR A 64 9.75 13.25 21.55
CA THR A 64 8.85 12.88 22.65
C THR A 64 9.64 12.13 23.73
N ALA A 65 9.47 12.50 24.99
CA ALA A 65 10.06 11.77 26.12
C ALA A 65 9.40 10.40 26.34
N GLU A 66 9.97 9.58 27.23
CA GLU A 66 9.34 8.35 27.71
C GLU A 66 7.95 8.64 28.31
N GLY A 67 6.95 7.86 27.92
CA GLY A 67 5.56 8.04 28.36
C GLY A 67 4.82 9.22 27.68
N ALA A 68 5.50 10.02 26.86
CA ALA A 68 4.89 11.10 26.11
C ALA A 68 4.36 10.62 24.74
N SER A 69 3.40 11.36 24.18
CA SER A 69 2.91 11.15 22.83
C SER A 69 2.36 12.44 22.24
N ALA A 70 2.38 12.60 20.93
CA ALA A 70 1.80 13.75 20.27
C ALA A 70 1.08 13.33 18.97
N VAL A 71 -0.09 13.91 18.73
CA VAL A 71 -0.81 13.78 17.45
C VAL A 71 -0.57 15.05 16.65
N ILE A 72 -0.03 14.90 15.47
CA ILE A 72 0.25 15.99 14.53
C ILE A 72 -0.60 15.84 13.28
N ARG A 73 -0.99 16.95 12.69
CA ARG A 73 -1.68 17.02 11.40
C ARG A 73 -0.89 17.87 10.43
N MET A 74 -0.57 17.30 9.28
CA MET A 74 0.08 18.00 8.17
C MET A 74 -0.93 18.68 7.27
N GLN A 75 -0.49 19.64 6.45
CA GLN A 75 -1.37 20.41 5.55
C GLN A 75 -2.05 19.57 4.47
N ASP A 76 -1.46 18.44 4.05
CA ASP A 76 -2.06 17.50 3.10
C ASP A 76 -3.13 16.60 3.72
N GLY A 77 -3.44 16.77 5.01
CA GLY A 77 -4.35 15.94 5.78
C GLY A 77 -3.72 14.69 6.38
N THR A 78 -2.42 14.43 6.19
CA THR A 78 -1.71 13.37 6.90
C THR A 78 -1.78 13.62 8.41
N ARG A 79 -2.13 12.58 9.16
CA ARG A 79 -2.12 12.59 10.63
C ARG A 79 -1.15 11.53 11.15
N MET A 80 -0.36 11.90 12.14
CA MET A 80 0.61 10.99 12.75
C MET A 80 0.53 11.11 14.26
N THR A 81 0.58 9.96 14.95
CA THR A 81 0.82 9.89 16.39
C THR A 81 2.28 9.52 16.61
N LEU A 82 3.04 10.41 17.21
CA LEU A 82 4.39 10.12 17.68
C LEU A 82 4.30 9.32 18.99
N ARG A 83 5.02 8.19 19.04
CA ARG A 83 5.09 7.30 20.21
C ARG A 83 6.05 7.85 21.27
N PRO A 84 6.05 7.28 22.49
CA PRO A 84 7.10 7.60 23.47
C PRO A 84 8.51 7.34 22.95
N GLY A 85 9.47 8.18 23.33
CA GLY A 85 10.87 8.04 22.94
C GLY A 85 11.15 8.25 21.46
N THR A 86 10.28 8.98 20.75
CA THR A 86 10.44 9.23 19.32
C THR A 86 11.27 10.47 19.05
N ASP A 87 12.25 10.33 18.14
CA ASP A 87 12.96 11.43 17.49
C ASP A 87 12.74 11.31 15.98
N MET A 88 12.12 12.34 15.39
CA MET A 88 11.78 12.39 13.97
C MET A 88 12.00 13.79 13.40
N VAL A 89 12.50 13.87 12.17
CA VAL A 89 12.66 15.14 11.43
C VAL A 89 11.66 15.23 10.30
N VAL A 90 11.01 16.39 10.17
CA VAL A 90 10.24 16.78 8.97
C VAL A 90 11.26 17.25 7.92
N GLN A 91 11.86 16.31 7.18
CA GLN A 91 12.98 16.59 6.29
C GLN A 91 12.56 17.41 5.07
N ARG A 92 11.37 17.09 4.50
CA ARG A 92 10.78 17.81 3.39
C ARG A 92 9.26 17.73 3.47
N PHE A 93 8.61 18.84 3.23
CA PHE A 93 7.16 18.86 3.07
C PHE A 93 6.76 19.94 2.06
N GLN A 94 6.31 19.53 0.90
CA GLN A 94 5.83 20.40 -0.17
C GLN A 94 4.45 19.95 -0.57
N TYR A 95 3.45 20.77 -0.29
CA TYR A 95 2.08 20.49 -0.63
C TYR A 95 1.40 21.72 -1.26
N ARG A 96 0.82 21.51 -2.42
CA ARG A 96 -0.10 22.43 -3.07
C ARG A 96 -1.24 21.61 -3.65
N GLU A 97 -2.46 22.03 -3.38
CA GLU A 97 -3.64 21.37 -3.91
C GLU A 97 -3.60 21.34 -5.45
N GLY A 98 -3.84 20.15 -6.04
CA GLY A 98 -3.81 19.94 -7.49
C GLY A 98 -2.41 19.85 -8.12
N ALA A 99 -1.32 20.06 -7.38
CA ALA A 99 0.03 19.94 -7.93
C ALA A 99 0.50 18.48 -8.00
N THR A 100 1.26 18.15 -9.05
CA THR A 100 1.81 16.80 -9.27
C THR A 100 3.17 16.56 -8.61
N ASN A 101 3.84 17.63 -8.17
CA ASN A 101 5.17 17.60 -7.55
C ASN A 101 5.15 17.70 -6.02
N ASN A 102 4.02 17.40 -5.41
CA ASN A 102 3.90 17.32 -3.95
C ASN A 102 4.83 16.24 -3.38
N SER A 103 5.45 16.51 -2.23
CA SER A 103 6.37 15.55 -1.58
C SER A 103 6.38 15.68 -0.06
N MET A 104 6.50 14.55 0.63
CA MET A 104 6.67 14.46 2.08
C MET A 104 7.78 13.45 2.38
N VAL A 105 8.83 13.90 3.08
CA VAL A 105 9.90 13.02 3.57
C VAL A 105 10.06 13.26 5.06
N MET A 106 9.83 12.23 5.85
CA MET A 106 10.07 12.19 7.28
C MET A 106 11.26 11.28 7.56
N GLN A 107 12.09 11.61 8.55
CA GLN A 107 13.22 10.79 8.94
C GLN A 107 13.10 10.41 10.42
N LEU A 108 13.02 9.11 10.69
CA LEU A 108 12.88 8.54 12.04
C LEU A 108 14.25 8.05 12.53
N PHE A 109 14.68 8.55 13.68
CA PHE A 109 15.96 8.21 14.31
C PHE A 109 15.81 7.25 15.48
N SER A 110 14.71 7.37 16.25
CA SER A 110 14.36 6.48 17.36
C SER A 110 12.85 6.45 17.57
N GLY A 111 12.37 5.49 18.37
CA GLY A 111 10.97 5.40 18.72
C GLY A 111 10.09 4.90 17.57
N GLY A 112 8.95 5.53 17.38
CA GLY A 112 8.02 5.11 16.32
C GLY A 112 6.82 6.02 16.17
N LEU A 113 6.02 5.70 15.18
CA LEU A 113 4.81 6.45 14.88
C LEU A 113 3.70 5.53 14.33
N ARG A 114 2.48 6.02 14.40
CA ARG A 114 1.36 5.55 13.61
C ARG A 114 0.91 6.68 12.69
N ALA A 115 0.66 6.40 11.43
CA ALA A 115 0.26 7.39 10.44
C ALA A 115 -0.95 6.96 9.64
N ILE A 116 -1.87 7.90 9.42
CA ILE A 116 -2.92 7.85 8.40
C ILE A 116 -2.55 8.92 7.38
N THR A 117 -2.22 8.50 6.17
CA THR A 117 -1.66 9.40 5.17
C THR A 117 -2.71 10.18 4.40
N GLY A 118 -2.37 11.40 4.02
CA GLY A 118 -3.20 12.36 3.34
C GLY A 118 -3.11 12.33 1.81
N LEU A 119 -3.26 13.51 1.21
CA LEU A 119 -3.39 13.67 -0.25
C LEU A 119 -2.08 13.45 -1.02
N ILE A 120 -0.91 13.73 -0.42
CA ILE A 120 0.39 13.53 -1.08
C ILE A 120 0.58 12.06 -1.48
N SER A 121 0.37 11.15 -0.53
CA SER A 121 0.55 9.71 -0.76
C SER A 121 -0.48 9.08 -1.70
N LYS A 122 -1.63 9.76 -1.91
CA LYS A 122 -2.68 9.33 -2.85
C LYS A 122 -2.40 9.81 -4.27
N GLY A 123 -1.70 10.92 -4.43
CA GLY A 123 -1.42 11.54 -5.72
C GLY A 123 -0.25 10.91 -6.48
N SER A 124 0.83 10.57 -5.78
CA SER A 124 2.03 9.95 -6.36
C SER A 124 2.62 8.89 -5.44
N PRO A 125 2.97 7.70 -5.96
CA PRO A 125 3.42 6.57 -5.15
C PRO A 125 4.71 6.83 -4.35
N ASP A 126 5.62 7.64 -4.89
CA ASP A 126 6.94 7.88 -4.30
C ASP A 126 7.04 9.24 -3.59
N ALA A 127 5.91 9.97 -3.56
CA ALA A 127 5.88 11.32 -3.00
C ALA A 127 5.90 11.36 -1.47
N ALA A 128 5.46 10.29 -0.80
CA ALA A 128 5.44 10.19 0.66
C ALA A 128 6.40 9.09 1.13
N GLN A 129 7.39 9.46 1.96
CA GLN A 129 8.41 8.55 2.47
C GLN A 129 8.64 8.75 3.97
N LEU A 130 8.86 7.64 4.67
CA LEU A 130 9.45 7.61 6.00
C LEU A 130 10.82 6.92 5.90
N GLN A 131 11.88 7.63 6.21
CA GLN A 131 13.25 7.16 6.13
C GLN A 131 13.77 6.81 7.52
N THR A 132 14.55 5.75 7.62
CA THR A 132 15.39 5.40 8.77
C THR A 132 16.85 5.27 8.31
N ARG A 133 17.75 4.91 9.22
CA ARG A 133 19.16 4.66 8.85
C ARG A 133 19.32 3.45 7.90
N THR A 134 18.45 2.48 7.95
CA THR A 134 18.59 1.19 7.25
C THR A 134 17.55 0.94 6.17
N ALA A 135 16.42 1.62 6.22
CA ALA A 135 15.31 1.40 5.29
C ALA A 135 14.54 2.67 4.98
N THR A 136 13.92 2.69 3.82
CA THR A 136 12.94 3.71 3.40
C THR A 136 11.59 3.03 3.23
N ILE A 137 10.56 3.57 3.87
CA ILE A 137 9.18 3.19 3.66
C ILE A 137 8.58 4.14 2.63
N GLY A 138 8.27 3.62 1.44
CA GLY A 138 7.43 4.28 0.46
C GLY A 138 5.95 4.06 0.79
N ILE A 139 5.17 5.13 0.88
CA ILE A 139 3.83 5.11 1.45
C ILE A 139 2.80 5.41 0.37
N ARG A 140 1.76 4.56 0.25
CA ARG A 140 0.74 4.66 -0.79
C ARG A 140 -0.67 4.61 -0.22
N GLY A 141 -1.16 5.75 0.27
CA GLY A 141 -2.53 5.87 0.78
C GLY A 141 -2.81 4.88 1.93
N THR A 142 -2.12 5.03 3.07
CA THR A 142 -1.97 3.94 4.05
C THR A 142 -2.27 4.39 5.48
N ASP A 143 -2.88 3.51 6.29
CA ASP A 143 -2.84 3.50 7.76
C ASP A 143 -1.81 2.44 8.18
N PHE A 144 -0.71 2.87 8.83
CA PHE A 144 0.37 1.99 9.23
C PHE A 144 1.05 2.42 10.52
N ASP A 145 1.69 1.47 11.18
CA ASP A 145 2.58 1.67 12.32
C ASP A 145 4.03 1.41 11.87
N ALA A 146 4.96 2.22 12.36
CA ALA A 146 6.39 2.01 12.21
C ALA A 146 7.08 2.18 13.56
N ARG A 147 7.97 1.23 13.92
CA ARG A 147 8.72 1.23 15.18
C ARG A 147 10.16 0.82 14.92
N LEU A 148 11.09 1.70 15.24
CA LEU A 148 12.51 1.44 15.20
C LEU A 148 12.95 0.91 16.57
N CYS A 149 13.14 -0.40 16.68
CA CYS A 149 13.59 -1.06 17.91
C CYS A 149 15.10 -0.95 18.07
N GLN A 150 15.53 -0.53 19.27
CA GLN A 150 16.93 -0.42 19.69
C GLN A 150 17.12 -1.16 21.02
N ASN A 151 16.68 -2.43 21.09
CA ASN A 151 16.63 -3.28 22.30
C ASN A 151 15.60 -2.85 23.37
N ASP A 152 14.65 -2.00 23.03
CA ASP A 152 13.64 -1.44 23.93
C ASP A 152 12.23 -2.01 23.69
N CYS A 153 11.97 -2.65 22.55
CA CYS A 153 10.67 -3.17 22.19
C CYS A 153 10.22 -4.38 23.00
N ALA A 154 11.16 -5.15 23.58
CA ALA A 154 10.84 -6.23 24.52
C ALA A 154 10.07 -5.73 25.74
N ALA A 155 10.47 -4.58 26.29
CA ALA A 155 9.80 -3.96 27.42
C ALA A 155 8.40 -3.46 27.08
N GLU A 156 8.15 -3.03 25.84
CA GLU A 156 6.81 -2.70 25.35
C GLU A 156 5.93 -3.94 25.21
N SER A 157 6.46 -5.01 24.59
CA SER A 157 5.77 -6.30 24.43
C SER A 157 5.37 -6.92 25.78
N SER A 158 6.24 -6.85 26.80
CA SER A 158 5.97 -7.42 28.13
C SER A 158 4.80 -6.77 28.88
N ARG A 159 4.38 -5.57 28.47
CA ARG A 159 3.23 -4.86 29.04
C ARG A 159 1.91 -5.22 28.38
N VAL A 160 1.94 -6.01 27.31
CA VAL A 160 0.76 -6.49 26.58
C VAL A 160 0.36 -7.84 27.15
N THR A 161 -0.90 -7.97 27.55
CA THR A 161 -1.48 -9.19 28.14
C THR A 161 -2.17 -10.07 27.10
N GLU A 162 -2.44 -9.51 25.93
CA GLU A 162 -3.09 -10.15 24.81
C GLU A 162 -2.12 -11.11 24.09
N SER A 163 -2.67 -12.14 23.45
CA SER A 163 -1.89 -13.06 22.63
C SER A 163 -1.59 -12.44 21.25
N ALA A 164 -0.37 -12.66 20.75
CA ALA A 164 0.01 -12.21 19.42
C ALA A 164 -0.86 -12.87 18.35
N ARG A 165 -1.33 -12.07 17.41
CA ARG A 165 -2.08 -12.57 16.25
C ARG A 165 -1.13 -13.09 15.17
N PRO A 166 -1.53 -14.15 14.45
CA PRO A 166 -0.78 -14.58 13.29
C PRO A 166 -0.64 -13.43 12.28
N ASN A 167 0.55 -13.27 11.74
CA ASN A 167 0.81 -12.40 10.60
C ASN A 167 0.44 -13.14 9.32
N ALA A 168 -0.87 -13.39 9.16
CA ALA A 168 -1.39 -14.11 8.01
C ALA A 168 -1.29 -13.23 6.78
N VAL A 169 -0.67 -13.77 5.73
CA VAL A 169 -0.69 -13.13 4.42
C VAL A 169 -2.12 -13.16 3.89
N GLN A 170 -2.80 -12.04 3.94
CA GLN A 170 -4.20 -11.89 3.50
C GLN A 170 -4.32 -11.78 1.98
N ALA A 171 -3.23 -11.43 1.30
CA ALA A 171 -3.19 -11.29 -0.14
C ALA A 171 -3.53 -12.61 -0.83
N SER A 172 -4.42 -12.56 -1.83
CA SER A 172 -4.69 -13.67 -2.74
C SER A 172 -3.54 -13.89 -3.70
N ALA A 173 -3.02 -12.78 -4.25
CA ALA A 173 -1.97 -12.74 -5.25
C ALA A 173 -1.05 -11.55 -5.03
N LYS A 174 0.09 -11.58 -5.72
CA LYS A 174 0.98 -10.42 -5.89
C LYS A 174 1.26 -10.20 -7.37
N LEU A 175 1.38 -8.93 -7.75
CA LEU A 175 1.87 -8.53 -9.07
C LEU A 175 3.38 -8.76 -9.09
N VAL A 176 3.87 -9.57 -10.02
CA VAL A 176 5.29 -9.99 -10.06
C VAL A 176 6.04 -9.48 -11.29
N SER A 177 5.29 -8.93 -12.25
CA SER A 177 5.85 -8.24 -13.41
C SER A 177 4.85 -7.21 -13.89
N THR A 178 5.29 -5.97 -14.10
CA THR A 178 4.44 -4.85 -14.49
C THR A 178 5.01 -4.12 -15.69
N GLN A 179 4.17 -3.88 -16.68
CA GLN A 179 4.44 -2.91 -17.74
C GLN A 179 3.25 -1.95 -17.83
N GLY A 180 3.50 -0.65 -17.81
CA GLY A 180 2.46 0.37 -17.86
C GLY A 180 1.75 0.57 -16.52
N GLU A 181 0.57 1.17 -16.56
CA GLU A 181 -0.23 1.49 -15.38
C GLU A 181 -1.19 0.37 -15.04
N ILE A 182 -1.09 -0.15 -13.81
CA ILE A 182 -2.01 -1.14 -13.25
C ILE A 182 -2.51 -0.65 -11.89
N ASN A 183 -3.81 -0.76 -11.65
CA ASN A 183 -4.45 -0.35 -10.41
C ASN A 183 -5.24 -1.50 -9.80
N ALA A 184 -5.29 -1.58 -8.47
CA ALA A 184 -6.30 -2.33 -7.74
C ALA A 184 -7.40 -1.38 -7.27
N VAL A 185 -8.64 -1.80 -7.39
CA VAL A 185 -9.83 -1.08 -6.93
C VAL A 185 -10.52 -1.95 -5.90
N ASP A 186 -10.69 -1.45 -4.69
CA ASP A 186 -11.36 -2.17 -3.62
C ASP A 186 -12.89 -2.17 -3.78
N THR A 187 -13.60 -2.84 -2.88
CA THR A 187 -15.07 -2.91 -2.88
C THR A 187 -15.76 -1.56 -2.63
N ASN A 188 -15.05 -0.58 -2.11
CA ASN A 188 -15.53 0.79 -1.88
C ASN A 188 -15.22 1.73 -3.06
N GLY A 189 -14.56 1.21 -4.12
CA GLY A 189 -14.13 1.99 -5.26
C GLY A 189 -12.82 2.75 -5.06
N THR A 190 -12.12 2.55 -3.93
CA THR A 190 -10.82 3.17 -3.69
C THR A 190 -9.76 2.55 -4.60
N ARG A 191 -9.10 3.40 -5.36
CA ARG A 191 -8.08 2.98 -6.33
C ARG A 191 -6.68 3.15 -5.76
N ARG A 192 -5.84 2.12 -5.89
CA ARG A 192 -4.41 2.18 -5.60
C ARG A 192 -3.60 1.64 -6.76
N ARG A 193 -2.50 2.31 -7.09
CA ARG A 193 -1.58 1.83 -8.12
C ARG A 193 -0.88 0.57 -7.62
N LEU A 194 -0.81 -0.45 -8.47
CA LEU A 194 -0.02 -1.65 -8.25
C LEU A 194 1.36 -1.50 -8.89
N VAL A 195 2.35 -2.02 -8.20
CA VAL A 195 3.73 -2.18 -8.66
C VAL A 195 4.18 -3.60 -8.38
N ASP A 196 5.34 -3.98 -8.84
CA ASP A 196 5.92 -5.30 -8.57
C ASP A 196 5.96 -5.57 -7.07
N GLY A 197 5.51 -6.75 -6.66
CA GLY A 197 5.28 -7.14 -5.27
C GLY A 197 3.95 -6.65 -4.66
N GLY A 198 3.20 -5.78 -5.35
CA GLY A 198 1.92 -5.25 -4.89
C GLY A 198 0.88 -6.34 -4.65
N ALA A 199 0.29 -6.35 -3.45
CA ALA A 199 -0.68 -7.35 -3.04
C ALA A 199 -2.07 -7.10 -3.63
N ILE A 200 -2.79 -8.17 -3.92
CA ILE A 200 -4.18 -8.18 -4.41
C ILE A 200 -5.00 -9.02 -3.45
N TYR A 201 -6.13 -8.49 -3.00
CA TYR A 201 -6.99 -9.10 -1.99
C TYR A 201 -8.30 -9.63 -2.57
N PRO A 202 -8.98 -10.57 -1.88
CA PRO A 202 -10.33 -10.98 -2.28
C PRO A 202 -11.28 -9.77 -2.35
N GLY A 203 -12.11 -9.73 -3.38
CA GLY A 203 -13.04 -8.64 -3.66
C GLY A 203 -12.47 -7.49 -4.50
N GLU A 204 -11.15 -7.37 -4.63
CA GLU A 204 -10.53 -6.32 -5.44
C GLU A 204 -10.61 -6.61 -6.94
N THR A 205 -10.73 -5.53 -7.71
CA THR A 205 -10.63 -5.53 -9.18
C THR A 205 -9.29 -4.97 -9.61
N VAL A 206 -8.53 -5.71 -10.40
CA VAL A 206 -7.31 -5.24 -11.05
C VAL A 206 -7.67 -4.63 -12.40
N GLU A 207 -7.24 -3.40 -12.63
CA GLU A 207 -7.47 -2.66 -13.86
C GLU A 207 -6.14 -2.31 -14.53
N THR A 208 -5.98 -2.70 -15.80
CA THR A 208 -4.79 -2.38 -16.62
C THR A 208 -5.10 -1.25 -17.59
N GLY A 209 -4.16 -0.34 -17.78
CA GLY A 209 -4.25 0.74 -18.75
C GLY A 209 -4.16 0.26 -20.21
N PRO A 210 -4.33 1.18 -21.22
CA PRO A 210 -4.42 0.81 -22.64
C PRO A 210 -3.17 0.13 -23.23
N ALA A 211 -2.00 0.34 -22.64
CA ALA A 211 -0.75 -0.29 -23.06
C ALA A 211 -0.11 -1.10 -21.92
N ALA A 212 -0.87 -1.39 -20.88
CA ALA A 212 -0.36 -2.06 -19.70
C ALA A 212 -0.55 -3.58 -19.79
N ARG A 213 0.34 -4.31 -19.12
CA ARG A 213 0.24 -5.74 -18.89
C ARG A 213 0.91 -6.10 -17.58
N GLY A 214 0.45 -7.17 -16.93
CA GLY A 214 1.03 -7.61 -15.68
C GLY A 214 0.88 -9.10 -15.45
N VAL A 215 1.80 -9.68 -14.69
CA VAL A 215 1.77 -11.08 -14.27
C VAL A 215 1.44 -11.14 -12.79
N LEU A 216 0.41 -11.89 -12.45
CA LEU A 216 -0.04 -12.15 -11.10
C LEU A 216 0.41 -13.54 -10.67
N ALA A 217 1.03 -13.65 -9.49
CA ALA A 217 1.28 -14.93 -8.83
C ALA A 217 0.37 -15.07 -7.62
N PHE A 218 -0.43 -16.13 -7.57
CA PHE A 218 -1.32 -16.46 -6.47
C PHE A 218 -0.63 -17.37 -5.46
N ARG A 219 -1.12 -17.38 -4.22
CA ARG A 219 -0.54 -18.20 -3.13
C ARG A 219 -0.58 -19.70 -3.40
N ASP A 220 -1.55 -20.16 -4.21
CA ASP A 220 -1.67 -21.57 -4.63
C ASP A 220 -0.80 -21.94 -5.84
N ASP A 221 0.14 -21.07 -6.21
CA ASP A 221 0.99 -21.17 -7.41
C ASP A 221 0.22 -21.05 -8.75
N SER A 222 -1.03 -20.62 -8.73
CA SER A 222 -1.71 -20.18 -9.95
C SER A 222 -1.04 -18.90 -10.46
N ARG A 223 -0.93 -18.76 -11.78
CA ARG A 223 -0.33 -17.58 -12.43
C ARG A 223 -1.22 -17.06 -13.53
N LEU A 224 -1.39 -15.75 -13.57
CA LEU A 224 -2.22 -15.08 -14.56
C LEU A 224 -1.45 -13.93 -15.19
N THR A 225 -1.48 -13.84 -16.51
CA THR A 225 -1.06 -12.64 -17.26
C THR A 225 -2.30 -11.87 -17.65
N LEU A 226 -2.34 -10.58 -17.33
CA LEU A 226 -3.39 -9.65 -17.74
C LEU A 226 -2.87 -8.78 -18.89
N GLY A 227 -3.69 -8.62 -19.93
CA GLY A 227 -3.40 -7.77 -21.09
C GLY A 227 -3.88 -6.33 -20.88
N ALA A 228 -3.80 -5.54 -21.95
CA ALA A 228 -4.23 -4.15 -21.93
C ALA A 228 -5.75 -4.01 -21.71
N THR A 229 -6.15 -2.88 -21.13
CA THR A 229 -7.57 -2.52 -20.89
C THR A 229 -8.38 -3.62 -20.20
N THR A 230 -7.74 -4.40 -19.35
CA THR A 230 -8.35 -5.53 -18.65
C THR A 230 -8.92 -5.08 -17.31
N ARG A 231 -10.13 -5.58 -16.99
CA ARG A 231 -10.76 -5.52 -15.68
C ARG A 231 -10.97 -6.94 -15.18
N PHE A 232 -10.18 -7.32 -14.20
CA PHE A 232 -10.13 -8.66 -13.61
C PHE A 232 -10.41 -8.56 -12.10
N LYS A 233 -11.36 -9.36 -11.60
CA LYS A 233 -11.76 -9.34 -10.18
C LYS A 233 -11.44 -10.66 -9.51
N VAL A 234 -10.89 -10.61 -8.32
CA VAL A 234 -10.74 -11.75 -7.42
C VAL A 234 -11.99 -11.84 -6.55
N ASP A 235 -12.95 -12.68 -6.91
CA ASP A 235 -14.22 -12.82 -6.18
C ASP A 235 -14.03 -13.55 -4.84
N THR A 236 -13.32 -14.66 -4.87
CA THR A 236 -13.03 -15.47 -3.68
C THR A 236 -11.68 -16.16 -3.85
N PHE A 237 -10.84 -16.06 -2.85
CA PHE A 237 -9.60 -16.83 -2.77
C PHE A 237 -9.40 -17.33 -1.34
N VAL A 238 -9.44 -18.66 -1.17
CA VAL A 238 -9.15 -19.34 0.10
C VAL A 238 -8.11 -20.41 -0.20
N PHE A 239 -6.99 -20.35 0.52
CA PHE A 239 -5.91 -21.31 0.31
C PHE A 239 -5.20 -21.65 1.62
N ASP A 240 -5.07 -22.94 1.89
CA ASP A 240 -4.23 -23.54 2.90
C ASP A 240 -3.29 -24.52 2.21
N ASP A 241 -1.99 -24.35 2.37
CA ASP A 241 -0.96 -25.19 1.75
C ASP A 241 -0.98 -26.66 2.24
N LYS A 242 -1.53 -26.88 3.45
CA LYS A 242 -1.70 -28.23 4.02
C LYS A 242 -2.91 -28.95 3.44
N ASN A 243 -3.95 -28.20 3.04
CA ASN A 243 -5.23 -28.74 2.54
C ASN A 243 -5.66 -28.04 1.24
N PRO A 244 -4.88 -28.11 0.14
CA PRO A 244 -5.19 -27.39 -1.10
C PRO A 244 -6.57 -27.73 -1.68
N GLY A 245 -7.04 -28.96 -1.47
CA GLY A 245 -8.34 -29.45 -1.98
C GLY A 245 -9.56 -28.81 -1.33
N GLU A 246 -9.41 -28.17 -0.16
CA GLU A 246 -10.45 -27.39 0.50
C GLU A 246 -10.42 -25.91 0.07
N GLY A 247 -9.37 -25.52 -0.64
CA GLY A 247 -9.21 -24.16 -1.16
C GLY A 247 -10.30 -23.78 -2.16
N LYS A 248 -10.43 -22.48 -2.42
CA LYS A 248 -11.38 -21.92 -3.39
C LYS A 248 -10.75 -20.80 -4.17
N PHE A 249 -10.88 -20.84 -5.51
CA PHE A 249 -10.36 -19.84 -6.41
C PHE A 249 -11.43 -19.45 -7.43
N LEU A 250 -12.15 -18.36 -7.16
CA LEU A 250 -13.19 -17.83 -8.04
C LEU A 250 -12.80 -16.42 -8.46
N VAL A 251 -12.79 -16.18 -9.76
CA VAL A 251 -12.40 -14.91 -10.36
C VAL A 251 -13.32 -14.55 -11.51
N SER A 252 -13.42 -13.26 -11.82
CA SER A 252 -14.21 -12.74 -12.93
C SER A 252 -13.35 -11.93 -13.89
N LEU A 253 -13.40 -12.25 -15.17
CA LEU A 253 -12.91 -11.39 -16.24
C LEU A 253 -14.08 -10.54 -16.74
N LEU A 254 -14.11 -9.28 -16.31
CA LEU A 254 -15.20 -8.36 -16.64
C LEU A 254 -15.02 -7.77 -18.05
N ARG A 255 -13.77 -7.56 -18.46
CA ARG A 255 -13.36 -7.06 -19.77
C ARG A 255 -11.88 -7.31 -20.02
N GLY A 256 -11.45 -7.31 -21.27
CA GLY A 256 -10.05 -7.39 -21.69
C GLY A 256 -9.57 -8.81 -21.89
N SER A 257 -8.30 -9.06 -21.65
CA SER A 257 -7.68 -10.34 -21.95
C SER A 257 -6.83 -10.87 -20.79
N MET A 258 -6.84 -12.19 -20.63
CA MET A 258 -5.99 -12.86 -19.67
C MET A 258 -5.53 -14.23 -20.16
N ARG A 259 -4.37 -14.64 -19.72
CA ARG A 259 -3.81 -15.98 -19.84
C ARG A 259 -3.63 -16.56 -18.45
N ALA A 260 -4.11 -17.76 -18.19
CA ALA A 260 -4.09 -18.37 -16.88
C ALA A 260 -3.42 -19.76 -16.90
N LEU A 261 -2.63 -20.04 -15.88
CA LEU A 261 -2.11 -21.34 -15.52
C LEU A 261 -2.54 -21.65 -14.08
N THR A 262 -3.32 -22.71 -13.90
CA THR A 262 -3.89 -23.03 -12.58
C THR A 262 -2.93 -23.81 -11.69
N GLY A 263 -2.97 -23.49 -10.38
CA GLY A 263 -2.05 -23.98 -9.37
C GLY A 263 -2.57 -25.17 -8.56
N LEU A 264 -2.24 -25.17 -7.26
CA LEU A 264 -2.45 -26.30 -6.35
C LEU A 264 -3.93 -26.56 -6.05
N ILE A 265 -4.76 -25.53 -5.92
CA ILE A 265 -6.22 -25.72 -5.70
C ILE A 265 -6.81 -26.51 -6.86
N GLY A 266 -6.54 -26.07 -8.09
CA GLY A 266 -7.07 -26.74 -9.29
C GLY A 266 -6.54 -28.15 -9.51
N LYS A 267 -5.29 -28.41 -9.12
CA LYS A 267 -4.69 -29.74 -9.16
C LYS A 267 -5.29 -30.70 -8.13
N ALA A 268 -5.63 -30.20 -6.93
CA ALA A 268 -6.19 -31.00 -5.85
C ALA A 268 -7.72 -31.18 -6.00
N ASN A 269 -8.44 -30.12 -6.36
CA ASN A 269 -9.89 -30.16 -6.57
C ASN A 269 -10.31 -29.11 -7.60
N ASN A 270 -10.46 -29.53 -8.84
CA ASN A 270 -10.80 -28.68 -9.96
C ASN A 270 -12.19 -28.01 -9.86
N ARG A 271 -13.12 -28.56 -9.08
CA ARG A 271 -14.46 -27.98 -8.85
C ARG A 271 -14.42 -26.68 -8.05
N ASN A 272 -13.32 -26.45 -7.35
CA ASN A 272 -13.11 -25.26 -6.50
C ASN A 272 -12.46 -24.09 -7.27
N VAL A 273 -12.20 -24.26 -8.58
CA VAL A 273 -11.65 -23.19 -9.44
C VAL A 273 -12.66 -22.86 -10.53
N GLY A 274 -12.99 -21.57 -10.63
CA GLY A 274 -13.96 -21.09 -11.61
C GLY A 274 -13.60 -19.68 -12.11
N PHE A 275 -13.81 -19.49 -13.41
CA PHE A 275 -13.69 -18.20 -14.07
C PHE A 275 -15.06 -17.76 -14.57
N THR A 276 -15.48 -16.56 -14.24
CA THR A 276 -16.76 -16.01 -14.67
C THR A 276 -16.53 -14.86 -15.66
N THR A 277 -17.38 -14.79 -16.67
CA THR A 277 -17.43 -13.68 -17.61
C THR A 277 -18.88 -13.22 -17.82
N ALA A 278 -19.09 -12.16 -18.57
CA ALA A 278 -20.43 -11.71 -18.93
C ALA A 278 -21.24 -12.77 -19.72
N THR A 279 -20.56 -13.63 -20.49
CA THR A 279 -21.22 -14.57 -21.43
C THR A 279 -21.15 -16.03 -21.02
N ALA A 280 -20.26 -16.40 -20.09
CA ALA A 280 -20.08 -17.80 -19.68
C ALA A 280 -19.41 -17.95 -18.32
N THR A 281 -19.60 -19.12 -17.71
CA THR A 281 -18.80 -19.63 -16.60
C THR A 281 -17.87 -20.73 -17.11
N VAL A 282 -16.61 -20.69 -16.69
CA VAL A 282 -15.59 -21.67 -17.08
C VAL A 282 -15.10 -22.43 -15.86
N GLY A 283 -15.34 -23.72 -15.84
CA GLY A 283 -14.70 -24.68 -14.93
C GLY A 283 -13.41 -25.21 -15.54
N ILE A 284 -12.46 -25.65 -14.72
CA ILE A 284 -11.15 -26.12 -15.18
C ILE A 284 -10.86 -27.56 -14.74
N ARG A 285 -9.97 -28.23 -15.50
CA ARG A 285 -9.41 -29.54 -15.14
C ARG A 285 -7.90 -29.55 -15.37
N GLY A 286 -7.13 -28.88 -14.46
CA GLY A 286 -5.67 -28.81 -14.54
C GLY A 286 -5.19 -28.09 -15.79
N THR A 287 -5.33 -26.75 -15.88
CA THR A 287 -5.51 -26.09 -17.15
C THR A 287 -4.58 -24.90 -17.36
N GLY A 288 -4.17 -24.73 -18.64
CA GLY A 288 -3.72 -23.47 -19.20
C GLY A 288 -4.75 -22.96 -20.19
N LEU A 289 -5.25 -21.74 -19.98
CA LEU A 289 -6.30 -21.14 -20.81
C LEU A 289 -6.05 -19.68 -21.12
N ASP A 290 -6.51 -19.27 -22.29
CA ASP A 290 -6.59 -17.88 -22.74
C ASP A 290 -8.05 -17.44 -22.77
N MET A 291 -8.31 -16.23 -22.30
CA MET A 291 -9.62 -15.61 -22.31
C MET A 291 -9.53 -14.18 -22.82
N GLN A 292 -10.46 -13.81 -23.67
CA GLN A 292 -10.64 -12.42 -24.11
C GLN A 292 -12.12 -12.08 -24.10
N CYS A 293 -12.48 -11.00 -23.44
CA CYS A 293 -13.86 -10.55 -23.28
C CYS A 293 -14.01 -9.07 -23.56
N ASP A 294 -15.08 -8.74 -24.28
CA ASP A 294 -15.70 -7.42 -24.37
C ASP A 294 -17.23 -7.64 -24.29
N GLU A 295 -18.01 -7.41 -25.34
CA GLU A 295 -19.42 -7.78 -25.44
C GLU A 295 -19.61 -9.29 -25.64
N ALA A 296 -18.62 -9.94 -26.22
CA ALA A 296 -18.53 -11.39 -26.42
C ALA A 296 -17.19 -11.89 -25.86
N CYS A 297 -17.13 -13.20 -25.54
CA CYS A 297 -15.92 -13.80 -24.99
C CYS A 297 -15.36 -14.92 -25.88
N SER A 298 -14.04 -14.95 -25.99
CA SER A 298 -13.27 -16.05 -26.60
C SER A 298 -12.57 -16.83 -25.50
N PHE A 299 -12.61 -18.15 -25.58
CA PHE A 299 -11.95 -19.09 -24.69
C PHE A 299 -11.07 -20.01 -25.52
N PHE A 300 -9.82 -20.20 -25.15
CA PHE A 300 -8.93 -21.13 -25.83
C PHE A 300 -8.07 -21.89 -24.80
N THR A 301 -8.06 -23.21 -24.92
CA THR A 301 -7.31 -24.09 -24.01
C THR A 301 -6.00 -24.50 -24.66
N TRP A 302 -4.89 -24.20 -24.02
CA TRP A 302 -3.57 -24.61 -24.51
C TRP A 302 -2.93 -25.73 -23.67
N LEU A 303 -3.49 -26.03 -22.49
CA LEU A 303 -3.09 -27.14 -21.61
C LEU A 303 -4.32 -27.68 -20.87
N GLY A 304 -4.48 -29.00 -20.81
CA GLY A 304 -5.56 -29.67 -20.08
C GLY A 304 -6.95 -29.53 -20.73
N THR A 305 -7.97 -29.33 -19.90
CA THR A 305 -9.39 -29.32 -20.34
C THR A 305 -10.13 -28.24 -19.58
N ILE A 306 -11.04 -27.51 -20.27
CA ILE A 306 -12.00 -26.60 -19.64
C ILE A 306 -13.44 -26.99 -19.97
N GLU A 307 -14.35 -26.62 -19.07
CA GLU A 307 -15.79 -26.76 -19.21
C GLU A 307 -16.41 -25.37 -19.31
N VAL A 308 -16.93 -24.99 -20.46
CA VAL A 308 -17.56 -23.69 -20.70
C VAL A 308 -19.06 -23.83 -20.66
N THR A 309 -19.72 -23.13 -19.74
CA THR A 309 -21.18 -23.07 -19.62
C THR A 309 -21.64 -21.66 -19.99
N PRO A 310 -22.27 -21.45 -21.15
CA PRO A 310 -22.81 -20.17 -21.57
C PRO A 310 -23.89 -19.65 -20.62
N SER A 311 -23.91 -18.34 -20.33
CA SER A 311 -24.86 -17.72 -19.40
C SER A 311 -26.29 -17.61 -19.97
N ASN A 312 -26.44 -17.52 -21.31
CA ASN A 312 -27.74 -17.40 -22.01
C ASN A 312 -27.86 -18.47 -23.11
N PRO A 313 -28.27 -19.67 -22.78
CA PRO A 313 -28.35 -20.78 -23.76
C PRO A 313 -29.55 -20.70 -24.76
N GLY A 314 -30.36 -19.65 -24.74
CA GLY A 314 -31.72 -19.70 -25.30
C GLY A 314 -32.00 -19.09 -26.66
N GLN A 315 -31.05 -18.40 -27.35
CA GLN A 315 -31.38 -17.70 -28.63
C GLN A 315 -30.63 -18.15 -29.88
N GLY A 316 -29.78 -19.14 -29.81
CA GLY A 316 -29.07 -19.65 -30.98
C GLY A 316 -29.12 -21.17 -31.07
N GLY A 317 -30.14 -21.70 -31.71
CA GLY A 317 -30.35 -23.10 -32.09
C GLY A 317 -29.32 -24.14 -31.64
N GLY A 318 -29.64 -24.88 -30.58
CA GLY A 318 -29.13 -26.23 -30.37
C GLY A 318 -27.90 -26.46 -29.48
N LEU A 319 -27.18 -25.45 -28.98
CA LEU A 319 -25.99 -25.61 -28.14
C LEU A 319 -26.14 -24.94 -26.75
N SER A 320 -27.21 -25.32 -26.03
CA SER A 320 -27.42 -24.85 -24.63
C SER A 320 -26.68 -25.69 -23.59
N ALA A 321 -25.82 -26.58 -24.01
CA ALA A 321 -25.13 -27.51 -23.15
C ALA A 321 -23.69 -27.06 -22.85
N LEU A 322 -23.20 -27.48 -21.68
CA LEU A 322 -21.80 -27.50 -21.30
C LEU A 322 -20.92 -27.91 -22.48
N GLN A 323 -19.97 -27.07 -22.84
CA GLN A 323 -18.97 -27.34 -23.86
C GLN A 323 -17.66 -27.76 -23.20
N VAL A 324 -17.13 -28.91 -23.55
CA VAL A 324 -15.83 -29.40 -23.06
C VAL A 324 -14.78 -29.12 -24.12
N LEU A 325 -13.74 -28.38 -23.77
CA LEU A 325 -12.64 -28.02 -24.67
C LEU A 325 -11.35 -28.66 -24.16
N SER A 326 -10.69 -29.42 -25.00
CA SER A 326 -9.36 -29.97 -24.78
C SER A 326 -8.26 -29.02 -25.30
N ALA A 327 -7.00 -29.29 -24.96
CA ALA A 327 -5.86 -28.52 -25.45
C ALA A 327 -5.89 -28.37 -26.99
N GLY A 328 -5.69 -27.16 -27.48
CA GLY A 328 -5.76 -26.77 -28.89
C GLY A 328 -7.18 -26.43 -29.37
N GLN A 329 -8.18 -26.46 -28.53
CA GLN A 329 -9.56 -26.12 -28.87
C GLN A 329 -9.97 -24.79 -28.27
N GLY A 330 -10.83 -24.06 -28.98
CA GLY A 330 -11.37 -22.79 -28.53
C GLY A 330 -12.86 -22.63 -28.88
N LEU A 331 -13.49 -21.70 -28.16
CA LEU A 331 -14.91 -21.38 -28.29
C LEU A 331 -15.08 -19.85 -28.23
N PHE A 332 -15.89 -19.35 -29.15
CA PHE A 332 -16.39 -17.97 -29.10
C PHE A 332 -17.84 -17.99 -28.62
N VAL A 333 -18.15 -17.22 -27.60
CA VAL A 333 -19.50 -17.11 -27.01
C VAL A 333 -19.95 -15.65 -27.07
N SER A 334 -21.05 -15.39 -27.76
CA SER A 334 -21.69 -14.09 -27.87
C SER A 334 -23.16 -14.15 -27.43
N PRO A 335 -23.84 -13.01 -27.20
CA PRO A 335 -25.26 -12.97 -26.93
C PRO A 335 -26.13 -13.63 -28.02
N THR A 336 -25.60 -13.69 -29.26
CA THR A 336 -26.33 -14.22 -30.44
C THR A 336 -25.98 -15.65 -30.81
N GLY A 337 -24.97 -16.25 -30.18
CA GLY A 337 -24.61 -17.63 -30.48
C GLY A 337 -23.20 -18.05 -30.09
N ILE A 338 -22.90 -19.30 -30.39
CA ILE A 338 -21.65 -19.97 -30.04
C ILE A 338 -21.01 -20.49 -31.32
N ARG A 339 -19.69 -20.38 -31.46
CA ARG A 339 -18.93 -20.95 -32.57
C ARG A 339 -17.57 -21.46 -32.11
N ALA A 340 -17.08 -22.49 -32.77
CA ALA A 340 -15.72 -22.97 -32.54
C ALA A 340 -14.69 -21.89 -32.92
N LEU A 341 -13.61 -21.81 -32.16
CA LEU A 341 -12.47 -20.93 -32.40
C LEU A 341 -11.26 -21.80 -32.81
N PRO A 342 -10.77 -21.69 -34.06
CA PRO A 342 -9.73 -22.59 -34.56
C PRO A 342 -8.32 -22.25 -34.04
N ALA A 343 -8.12 -21.06 -33.50
CA ALA A 343 -6.84 -20.56 -32.97
C ALA A 343 -7.06 -19.62 -31.77
N PRO A 344 -6.07 -19.39 -30.93
CA PRO A 344 -6.17 -18.41 -29.85
C PRO A 344 -6.45 -17.01 -30.40
N PRO A 345 -7.13 -16.14 -29.62
CA PRO A 345 -7.31 -14.74 -29.99
C PRO A 345 -5.98 -14.07 -30.31
N PRO A 346 -5.89 -13.24 -31.38
CA PRO A 346 -4.63 -12.62 -31.81
C PRO A 346 -3.93 -11.81 -30.72
N GLU A 347 -4.69 -11.20 -29.82
CA GLU A 347 -4.19 -10.40 -28.69
C GLU A 347 -3.34 -11.24 -27.72
N MET A 348 -3.59 -12.55 -27.65
CA MET A 348 -2.81 -13.48 -26.82
C MET A 348 -1.36 -13.64 -27.30
N ASN A 349 -1.07 -13.38 -28.58
CA ASN A 349 0.29 -13.49 -29.11
C ASN A 349 1.27 -12.49 -28.50
N ASN A 350 0.76 -11.37 -27.95
CA ASN A 350 1.56 -10.31 -27.34
C ASN A 350 1.65 -10.45 -25.80
N LEU A 351 0.99 -11.43 -25.23
CA LEU A 351 1.04 -11.68 -23.78
C LEU A 351 2.09 -12.76 -23.48
N PRO A 352 2.99 -12.51 -22.52
CA PRO A 352 3.89 -13.56 -22.04
C PRO A 352 3.08 -14.71 -21.43
N ARG A 353 3.62 -15.92 -21.51
CA ARG A 353 3.04 -17.02 -20.74
C ARG A 353 3.26 -16.75 -19.26
N PRO A 354 2.30 -17.11 -18.40
CA PRO A 354 2.42 -16.89 -16.96
C PRO A 354 3.62 -17.62 -16.32
N ASP A 355 4.06 -18.72 -16.94
CA ASP A 355 5.20 -19.54 -16.55
C ASP A 355 6.56 -19.04 -17.06
N ASP A 356 6.59 -18.12 -18.01
CA ASP A 356 7.83 -17.48 -18.47
C ASP A 356 8.47 -16.55 -17.41
N VAL A 357 7.69 -16.10 -16.43
CA VAL A 357 8.18 -15.28 -15.32
C VAL A 357 8.54 -16.19 -14.14
N PRO A 358 9.84 -16.39 -13.83
CA PRO A 358 10.24 -17.22 -12.71
C PRO A 358 9.85 -16.56 -11.38
N VAL A 359 9.05 -17.25 -10.57
CA VAL A 359 8.59 -16.77 -9.26
C VAL A 359 8.65 -17.93 -8.26
N ASP A 360 9.32 -17.71 -7.15
CA ASP A 360 9.20 -18.56 -5.98
C ASP A 360 8.03 -18.05 -5.10
N THR A 361 6.85 -18.64 -5.31
CA THR A 361 5.64 -18.28 -4.56
C THR A 361 5.77 -18.56 -3.06
N LYS A 362 6.53 -19.55 -2.65
CA LYS A 362 6.77 -19.82 -1.23
C LYS A 362 7.55 -18.66 -0.60
N GLN A 363 8.60 -18.20 -1.24
CA GLN A 363 9.36 -17.05 -0.77
C GLN A 363 8.53 -15.76 -0.82
N LEU A 364 7.76 -15.56 -1.89
CA LEU A 364 6.93 -14.36 -2.10
C LEU A 364 5.89 -14.16 -0.98
N PHE A 365 5.38 -15.26 -0.41
CA PHE A 365 4.37 -15.25 0.65
C PHE A 365 4.87 -15.83 1.98
N SER A 366 6.17 -16.05 2.16
CA SER A 366 6.73 -16.63 3.38
C SER A 366 6.59 -15.69 4.58
N ALA A 367 6.46 -16.29 5.76
CA ALA A 367 6.62 -15.63 7.05
C ALA A 367 7.61 -16.47 7.89
N THR A 368 8.45 -15.80 8.67
CA THR A 368 9.57 -16.41 9.39
C THR A 368 9.34 -16.32 10.90
N ASN A 369 9.63 -17.40 11.61
CA ASN A 369 9.68 -17.35 13.08
C ASN A 369 10.91 -16.55 13.50
N MET A 370 10.69 -15.39 14.11
CA MET A 370 11.75 -14.52 14.59
C MET A 370 11.38 -13.94 15.96
N PRO A 371 12.37 -13.65 16.82
CA PRO A 371 12.14 -12.91 18.06
C PRO A 371 11.52 -11.53 17.74
N GLN A 372 10.55 -11.12 18.55
CA GLN A 372 9.82 -9.84 18.33
C GLN A 372 10.57 -8.62 18.86
N ASP A 373 11.75 -8.80 19.43
CA ASP A 373 12.56 -7.78 20.11
C ASP A 373 13.90 -7.49 19.41
N GLN A 374 14.13 -8.05 18.22
CA GLN A 374 15.34 -7.78 17.45
C GLN A 374 15.48 -6.30 17.09
N GLU A 375 16.73 -5.82 17.09
CA GLU A 375 17.04 -4.48 16.59
C GLU A 375 16.67 -4.33 15.10
N GLY A 376 15.96 -3.25 14.76
CA GLY A 376 15.55 -2.97 13.40
C GLY A 376 14.23 -2.24 13.30
N LEU A 377 13.79 -2.05 12.07
CA LEU A 377 12.53 -1.38 11.75
C LEU A 377 11.40 -2.40 11.62
N TYR A 378 10.42 -2.31 12.49
CA TYR A 378 9.16 -3.05 12.39
C TYR A 378 8.08 -2.16 11.80
N VAL A 379 7.25 -2.73 10.92
CA VAL A 379 6.15 -2.03 10.26
C VAL A 379 4.91 -2.92 10.27
N PHE A 380 3.73 -2.33 10.47
CA PHE A 380 2.45 -3.02 10.37
C PHE A 380 1.47 -2.18 9.56
N VAL A 381 0.88 -2.75 8.53
CA VAL A 381 -0.08 -2.09 7.65
C VAL A 381 -1.49 -2.42 8.08
N ARG A 382 -2.24 -1.43 8.55
CA ARG A 382 -3.65 -1.59 8.93
C ARG A 382 -4.58 -1.45 7.76
N ASP A 383 -4.24 -0.57 6.82
CA ASP A 383 -4.97 -0.39 5.56
C ASP A 383 -4.04 0.17 4.49
N GLY A 384 -4.28 -0.19 3.21
CA GLY A 384 -3.48 0.24 2.08
C GLY A 384 -2.23 -0.61 1.83
N HIS A 385 -1.16 0.02 1.34
CA HIS A 385 0.06 -0.67 0.91
C HIS A 385 1.31 0.17 1.19
N ILE A 386 2.38 -0.47 1.65
CA ILE A 386 3.70 0.14 1.79
C ILE A 386 4.77 -0.71 1.12
N GLN A 387 5.85 -0.04 0.76
CA GLN A 387 7.08 -0.63 0.27
C GLN A 387 8.23 -0.30 1.22
N VAL A 388 8.84 -1.31 1.81
CA VAL A 388 10.04 -1.17 2.65
C VAL A 388 11.25 -1.50 1.78
N THR A 389 12.08 -0.51 1.50
CA THR A 389 13.26 -0.63 0.67
C THR A 389 14.52 -0.47 1.52
N THR A 390 15.41 -1.44 1.45
CA THR A 390 16.75 -1.42 2.04
C THR A 390 17.81 -1.31 0.93
N ALA A 391 19.08 -1.33 1.29
CA ALA A 391 20.16 -1.34 0.30
C ALA A 391 20.17 -2.61 -0.58
N SER A 392 19.66 -3.74 -0.08
CA SER A 392 19.74 -5.06 -0.73
C SER A 392 18.40 -5.66 -1.12
N GLU A 393 17.31 -5.25 -0.47
CA GLU A 393 16.01 -5.92 -0.61
C GLU A 393 14.83 -4.93 -0.65
N VAL A 394 13.73 -5.41 -1.22
CA VAL A 394 12.44 -4.70 -1.24
C VAL A 394 11.35 -5.62 -0.70
N LEU A 395 10.65 -5.17 0.33
CA LEU A 395 9.52 -5.89 0.93
C LEU A 395 8.23 -5.09 0.72
N HIS A 396 7.28 -5.68 0.03
CA HIS A 396 5.94 -5.12 -0.13
C HIS A 396 5.00 -5.68 0.92
N LEU A 397 4.31 -4.81 1.64
CA LEU A 397 3.34 -5.15 2.67
C LEU A 397 1.99 -4.53 2.35
N GLY A 398 0.96 -5.35 2.41
CA GLY A 398 -0.42 -4.92 2.26
C GLY A 398 -1.20 -4.96 3.58
N LYS A 399 -2.49 -4.69 3.50
CA LYS A 399 -3.40 -4.67 4.66
C LYS A 399 -3.28 -5.94 5.50
N GLY A 400 -3.09 -5.76 6.82
CA GLY A 400 -2.99 -6.84 7.80
C GLY A 400 -1.62 -7.51 7.86
N GLU A 401 -0.63 -7.07 7.07
CA GLU A 401 0.71 -7.63 7.05
C GLU A 401 1.68 -6.80 7.89
N ALA A 402 2.52 -7.49 8.66
CA ALA A 402 3.66 -6.92 9.37
C ALA A 402 4.97 -7.32 8.67
N GLY A 403 5.96 -6.43 8.69
CA GLY A 403 7.29 -6.63 8.15
C GLY A 403 8.37 -6.13 9.09
N PHE A 404 9.57 -6.57 8.83
CA PHE A 404 10.78 -6.23 9.57
C PHE A 404 11.94 -5.99 8.61
N ALA A 405 12.75 -5.00 8.90
CA ALA A 405 14.03 -4.75 8.23
C ALA A 405 15.12 -4.60 9.29
N ASN A 406 16.12 -5.49 9.24
CA ASN A 406 17.23 -5.48 10.19
C ASN A 406 18.31 -4.44 9.82
N PRO A 407 19.26 -4.14 10.72
CA PRO A 407 20.33 -3.18 10.44
C PRO A 407 21.26 -3.55 9.28
N THR A 408 21.32 -4.84 8.88
CA THR A 408 22.14 -5.30 7.75
C THR A 408 21.42 -5.19 6.39
N GLY A 409 20.16 -4.74 6.39
CA GLY A 409 19.36 -4.54 5.17
C GLY A 409 18.55 -5.74 4.72
N GLN A 410 18.50 -6.81 5.51
CA GLN A 410 17.63 -7.96 5.24
C GLN A 410 16.19 -7.64 5.64
N THR A 411 15.23 -8.06 4.83
CA THR A 411 13.79 -7.89 5.10
C THR A 411 13.09 -9.22 5.35
N LEU A 412 12.19 -9.27 6.32
CA LEU A 412 11.46 -10.47 6.71
C LEU A 412 9.98 -10.14 7.00
N ARG A 413 9.12 -11.16 6.92
CA ARG A 413 7.77 -11.14 7.50
C ARG A 413 7.78 -11.99 8.76
N PRO A 414 7.55 -11.43 9.96
CA PRO A 414 7.42 -12.24 11.17
C PRO A 414 6.16 -13.12 11.10
N LEU A 415 6.20 -14.33 11.70
CA LEU A 415 5.01 -15.22 11.77
C LEU A 415 3.86 -14.62 12.58
N GLN A 416 4.18 -13.75 13.52
CA GLN A 416 3.18 -13.07 14.36
C GLN A 416 3.33 -11.57 14.21
N ILE A 417 2.22 -10.84 14.28
CA ILE A 417 2.25 -9.39 14.36
C ILE A 417 2.88 -9.02 15.70
N PRO A 418 3.93 -8.16 15.72
CA PRO A 418 4.55 -7.75 16.97
C PRO A 418 3.56 -7.10 17.92
N LEU A 419 3.55 -7.56 19.19
CA LEU A 419 2.59 -7.11 20.21
C LEU A 419 2.62 -5.60 20.41
N PHE A 420 3.79 -4.99 20.39
CA PHE A 420 3.99 -3.56 20.55
C PHE A 420 3.47 -2.72 19.36
N LEU A 421 3.18 -3.33 18.20
CA LEU A 421 2.50 -2.69 17.09
C LEU A 421 1.00 -2.94 17.10
N ASP A 422 0.60 -4.17 17.42
CA ASP A 422 -0.81 -4.58 17.36
C ASP A 422 -1.64 -3.95 18.47
N PHE A 423 -1.10 -3.97 19.69
CA PHE A 423 -1.75 -3.50 20.93
C PHE A 423 -1.13 -2.19 21.45
N ASP A 424 -0.78 -1.29 20.53
CA ASP A 424 -0.29 0.03 20.87
C ASP A 424 -1.34 0.82 21.69
N ARG A 425 -0.91 1.35 22.85
CA ARG A 425 -1.73 2.18 23.75
C ARG A 425 -1.68 3.67 23.40
N THR A 426 -0.96 4.06 22.37
CA THR A 426 -0.91 5.46 21.93
C THR A 426 -2.23 5.86 21.25
N PRO A 427 -2.60 7.15 21.36
CA PRO A 427 -3.80 7.65 20.66
C PRO A 427 -3.74 7.35 19.17
N ARG A 428 -4.85 6.89 18.60
CA ARG A 428 -4.94 6.76 17.15
C ARG A 428 -4.96 8.14 16.51
N PRO A 429 -4.31 8.32 15.35
CA PRO A 429 -4.33 9.61 14.65
C PRO A 429 -5.70 9.97 14.07
N ASP A 430 -6.66 9.06 14.12
CA ASP A 430 -8.03 9.27 13.66
C ASP A 430 -8.80 10.18 14.63
N SER A 431 -9.42 11.26 14.10
CA SER A 431 -10.22 12.21 14.88
C SER A 431 -11.52 11.63 15.45
N THR A 432 -11.99 10.50 14.92
CA THR A 432 -13.20 9.79 15.38
C THR A 432 -12.88 8.78 16.48
N ASN A 433 -11.60 8.64 16.88
CA ASN A 433 -11.20 7.66 17.87
C ASN A 433 -11.78 8.02 19.26
N PRO A 434 -12.64 7.17 19.85
CA PRO A 434 -13.20 7.40 21.17
C PRO A 434 -12.14 7.58 22.26
N MET A 435 -10.99 6.92 22.14
CA MET A 435 -9.88 7.04 23.09
C MET A 435 -9.23 8.43 23.05
N LEU A 436 -9.07 9.02 21.84
CA LEU A 436 -8.57 10.38 21.70
C LEU A 436 -9.57 11.39 22.27
N GLN A 437 -10.87 11.20 22.00
CA GLN A 437 -11.92 12.04 22.55
C GLN A 437 -12.04 11.90 24.08
N THR A 438 -11.93 10.70 24.63
CA THR A 438 -11.92 10.48 26.08
C THR A 438 -10.72 11.17 26.73
N MET A 439 -9.52 11.03 26.17
CA MET A 439 -8.32 11.73 26.65
C MET A 439 -8.45 13.26 26.55
N LEU A 440 -9.04 13.77 25.49
CA LEU A 440 -9.31 15.20 25.32
C LEU A 440 -10.33 15.70 26.36
N ASN A 441 -11.38 14.92 26.63
CA ASN A 441 -12.40 15.25 27.61
C ASN A 441 -11.87 15.17 29.05
N GLU A 442 -11.01 14.21 29.36
CA GLU A 442 -10.36 14.11 30.69
C GLU A 442 -9.41 15.29 30.96
N THR A 443 -8.75 15.82 29.93
CA THR A 443 -7.88 17.01 30.08
C THR A 443 -8.67 18.31 30.24
N VAL A 444 -9.87 18.39 29.64
CA VAL A 444 -10.74 19.57 29.74
C VAL A 444 -11.50 19.61 31.10
N ASN A 445 -11.83 18.45 31.68
CA ASN A 445 -12.62 18.34 32.90
C ASN A 445 -11.79 18.17 34.16
N ARG A 446 -10.46 18.29 34.16
CA ARG A 446 -9.68 18.36 35.42
C ARG A 446 -9.87 19.72 36.07
N PRO A 447 -10.49 19.78 37.24
CA PRO A 447 -10.52 21.03 38.02
C PRO A 447 -9.08 21.44 38.35
N ALA A 448 -8.78 22.71 38.18
CA ALA A 448 -7.45 23.30 38.30
C ALA A 448 -6.80 23.19 39.71
N ASN A 449 -7.41 22.45 40.66
CA ASN A 449 -6.98 22.36 42.05
C ASN A 449 -6.89 20.91 42.51
N GLN A 450 -5.91 20.17 42.03
CA GLN A 450 -5.40 18.98 42.74
C GLN A 450 -3.90 18.83 42.54
N CYS A 451 -3.12 19.71 43.11
CA CYS A 451 -1.77 19.40 43.59
C CYS A 451 -1.92 18.71 44.95
N ARG A 452 -1.66 17.41 45.01
CA ARG A 452 -1.22 16.69 46.20
C ARG A 452 -0.10 15.74 45.83
#